data_98b7c0aeeb9f1e5caec33fbb56824adf
#
_entry.id   98b7c0aeeb9f1e5caec33fbb56824adf
#
_cell.length_a   1.000
_cell.length_b   1.000
_cell.length_c   1.000
_cell.angle_alpha   90.00
_cell.angle_beta   90.00
_cell.angle_gamma   90.00
#
_symmetry.space_group_name_H-M   'P 1'
#
loop_
_entity.id
_entity.type
_entity.pdbx_description
1 polymer ?
#
loop_
_entity_poly.entity_id
_entity_poly.type
_entity_poly.pdbx_seq_one_letter_code
_entity_poly.pdbx_strand_id
1 'polypeptide(L)'
;MKYPLSCRLTLKGEDDTMEFATKCIHEIGAADATGSITPAIYLSSTFAHPKLGDTTGFNYTRESNPTRARLEQLLAALENGVDALAFSSGMAAVDAVMNLFAPGDHIITGNDLYGGSFRLFRNLNAKNGVEFTSVHTSKLEEIKAAINPNTKAIFLETPTNPTMEINDLRAISKIAHENNFLVIVDNTFLTPYFQRPLDLGADIVIHSGTKYLCGHNDVLVGFTVAKDPVIADKLRLIYKTTGACLGALDAWLVIRGIKTLPLRMEQHQKNAFAIAKWLQKQPRVQYVLYPGLENHPGYEINKAQTTGFGGMISFAVDSAETARQILEGVKLIKFAESLGGTESLITYPIRQTHTDLTAEECAEKGITDCLLRFSTGIEATQDLIDDLAQAFAAVK
;
A
#
# COMPACT_ATOMS: atom_id res chain seq x y z
N MET A 1 26.39 -21.50 -3.22
CA MET A 1 26.03 -21.99 -1.87
C MET A 1 24.52 -21.91 -1.74
N LYS A 2 23.84 -23.04 -1.59
CA LYS A 2 22.40 -23.06 -1.31
C LYS A 2 22.23 -22.62 0.14
N TYR A 3 21.61 -21.47 0.36
CA TYR A 3 21.23 -21.03 1.70
C TYR A 3 20.15 -21.96 2.23
N PRO A 4 20.26 -22.45 3.47
CA PRO A 4 19.20 -23.26 4.02
C PRO A 4 17.93 -22.43 4.14
N LEU A 5 16.85 -22.95 3.60
CA LEU A 5 15.47 -22.47 3.68
C LEU A 5 14.92 -22.45 5.13
N SER A 6 15.77 -22.46 6.14
CA SER A 6 15.44 -22.70 7.55
C SER A 6 14.72 -21.55 8.26
N CYS A 7 14.50 -20.38 7.60
CA CYS A 7 13.55 -19.38 8.09
C CYS A 7 12.17 -19.48 7.44
N ARG A 8 11.99 -20.32 6.43
CA ARG A 8 10.66 -20.68 5.95
C ARG A 8 10.12 -21.75 6.90
N LEU A 9 9.44 -21.32 7.95
CA LEU A 9 8.53 -22.21 8.66
C LEU A 9 7.50 -22.65 7.63
N THR A 10 7.54 -23.93 7.27
CA THR A 10 6.59 -24.55 6.35
C THR A 10 5.20 -24.44 6.94
N LEU A 11 4.47 -23.44 6.49
CA LEU A 11 3.04 -23.26 6.77
C LEU A 11 2.23 -24.30 5.97
N LYS A 12 2.49 -25.59 6.14
CA LYS A 12 1.64 -26.69 5.70
C LYS A 12 1.19 -27.45 6.93
N GLY A 13 0.06 -27.04 7.50
CA GLY A 13 -0.62 -27.72 8.59
C GLY A 13 -1.64 -26.84 9.27
N GLU A 14 -2.91 -27.16 9.17
CA GLU A 14 -4.06 -26.74 10.00
C GLU A 14 -4.51 -25.28 9.98
N ASP A 15 -3.66 -24.29 9.65
CA ASP A 15 -4.00 -22.84 9.73
C ASP A 15 -4.71 -22.27 8.49
N ASP A 16 -4.86 -23.02 7.42
CA ASP A 16 -5.46 -22.56 6.16
C ASP A 16 -6.99 -22.37 6.26
N THR A 17 -7.58 -22.75 7.39
CA THR A 17 -9.04 -22.63 7.66
C THR A 17 -9.43 -21.41 8.47
N MET A 18 -8.46 -20.65 9.01
CA MET A 18 -8.78 -19.48 9.82
C MET A 18 -9.25 -18.30 8.97
N GLU A 19 -10.31 -17.66 9.44
CA GLU A 19 -10.81 -16.41 8.86
C GLU A 19 -9.78 -15.28 8.99
N PHE A 20 -9.80 -14.33 8.06
CA PHE A 20 -8.84 -13.21 7.99
C PHE A 20 -8.69 -12.46 9.33
N ALA A 21 -9.80 -12.13 9.98
CA ALA A 21 -9.78 -11.41 11.26
C ALA A 21 -9.09 -12.22 12.37
N THR A 22 -9.25 -13.53 12.38
CA THR A 22 -8.56 -14.44 13.31
C THR A 22 -7.06 -14.49 13.01
N LYS A 23 -6.67 -14.57 11.73
CA LYS A 23 -5.25 -14.50 11.31
C LYS A 23 -4.58 -13.21 11.78
N CYS A 24 -5.26 -12.06 11.72
CA CYS A 24 -4.72 -10.78 12.22
C CYS A 24 -4.39 -10.79 13.72
N ILE A 25 -5.11 -11.57 14.52
CA ILE A 25 -4.97 -11.61 15.99
C ILE A 25 -3.96 -12.68 16.42
N HIS A 26 -4.06 -13.86 15.82
CA HIS A 26 -3.24 -15.01 16.13
C HIS A 26 -2.09 -15.09 15.15
N GLU A 27 -1.00 -14.40 15.50
CA GLU A 27 0.23 -14.40 14.71
C GLU A 27 0.67 -15.80 14.34
N ILE A 28 1.12 -15.96 13.11
CA ILE A 28 1.73 -17.18 12.65
C ILE A 28 3.14 -17.24 13.20
N GLY A 29 3.49 -18.34 13.86
CA GLY A 29 4.82 -18.58 14.41
C GLY A 29 4.82 -19.50 15.63
N ALA A 30 6.00 -19.89 16.09
CA ALA A 30 6.16 -20.74 17.28
C ALA A 30 5.64 -20.00 18.53
N ALA A 31 4.96 -20.73 19.41
CA ALA A 31 4.55 -20.21 20.71
C ALA A 31 5.77 -19.70 21.49
N ASP A 32 5.61 -18.60 22.21
CA ASP A 32 6.63 -18.08 23.11
C ASP A 32 6.86 -19.08 24.25
N ALA A 33 8.13 -19.41 24.54
CA ALA A 33 8.49 -20.36 25.58
C ALA A 33 8.01 -19.97 26.99
N THR A 34 7.69 -18.66 27.18
CA THR A 34 7.15 -18.12 28.45
C THR A 34 5.63 -18.21 28.52
N GLY A 35 4.94 -18.54 27.42
CA GLY A 35 3.48 -18.48 27.30
C GLY A 35 2.94 -17.04 27.18
N SER A 36 3.77 -16.07 26.81
CA SER A 36 3.34 -14.69 26.63
C SER A 36 2.33 -14.56 25.49
N ILE A 37 1.22 -13.88 25.74
CA ILE A 37 0.18 -13.57 24.71
C ILE A 37 0.69 -12.55 23.71
N THR A 38 1.57 -11.64 24.13
CA THR A 38 2.19 -10.61 23.28
C THR A 38 3.60 -11.05 22.89
N PRO A 39 4.00 -10.94 21.61
CA PRO A 39 5.34 -11.34 21.20
C PRO A 39 6.42 -10.51 21.89
N ALA A 40 7.56 -11.14 22.16
CA ALA A 40 8.73 -10.47 22.71
C ALA A 40 9.37 -9.55 21.66
N ILE A 41 10.00 -8.44 22.12
CA ILE A 41 10.80 -7.55 21.27
C ILE A 41 12.28 -7.93 21.42
N TYR A 42 12.90 -8.37 20.34
CA TYR A 42 14.31 -8.76 20.30
C TYR A 42 15.14 -7.59 19.71
N LEU A 43 15.75 -6.80 20.57
CA LEU A 43 16.57 -5.65 20.18
C LEU A 43 18.02 -6.03 19.79
N SER A 44 18.42 -7.28 19.98
CA SER A 44 19.78 -7.74 19.67
C SER A 44 20.14 -7.54 18.18
N SER A 45 21.33 -7.02 17.90
CA SER A 45 21.85 -6.91 16.52
C SER A 45 22.47 -8.22 16.03
N THR A 46 22.91 -9.10 16.94
CA THR A 46 23.60 -10.36 16.62
C THR A 46 23.15 -11.50 17.54
N PHE A 47 23.30 -12.73 17.08
CA PHE A 47 22.85 -13.93 17.81
C PHE A 47 24.00 -14.94 17.88
N ALA A 48 24.15 -15.58 19.05
CA ALA A 48 25.17 -16.59 19.25
C ALA A 48 24.82 -17.90 18.55
N HIS A 49 25.81 -18.54 17.96
CA HIS A 49 25.70 -19.90 17.42
C HIS A 49 25.91 -20.93 18.53
N PRO A 50 25.13 -22.01 18.59
CA PRO A 50 25.34 -23.09 19.56
C PRO A 50 26.71 -23.77 19.42
N LYS A 51 27.16 -23.97 18.17
CA LYS A 51 28.51 -24.49 17.81
C LYS A 51 28.81 -24.18 16.34
N LEU A 52 30.02 -24.43 15.90
CA LEU A 52 30.44 -24.27 14.51
C LEU A 52 29.55 -25.11 13.58
N GLY A 53 28.93 -24.47 12.60
CA GLY A 53 28.01 -25.11 11.65
C GLY A 53 26.56 -25.15 12.07
N ASP A 54 26.22 -24.83 13.32
CA ASP A 54 24.85 -24.77 13.82
C ASP A 54 24.36 -23.31 13.91
N THR A 55 23.04 -23.13 13.87
CA THR A 55 22.38 -21.82 14.03
C THR A 55 21.05 -21.98 14.76
N THR A 56 20.61 -20.95 15.45
CA THR A 56 19.26 -20.84 16.03
C THR A 56 18.20 -20.42 14.98
N GLY A 57 18.61 -20.21 13.72
CA GLY A 57 17.80 -19.61 12.67
C GLY A 57 18.04 -18.11 12.52
N PHE A 58 18.72 -17.47 13.48
CA PHE A 58 19.05 -16.06 13.46
C PHE A 58 20.56 -15.86 13.62
N ASN A 59 21.15 -14.99 12.82
CA ASN A 59 22.56 -14.65 12.84
C ASN A 59 22.78 -13.18 13.14
N TYR A 60 22.11 -12.33 12.36
CA TYR A 60 22.28 -10.89 12.41
C TYR A 60 20.98 -10.17 12.04
N THR A 61 20.58 -9.16 12.82
CA THR A 61 19.28 -8.51 12.71
C THR A 61 19.02 -7.86 11.33
N ARG A 62 20.05 -7.38 10.63
CA ARG A 62 19.88 -6.89 9.25
C ARG A 62 19.33 -7.95 8.30
N GLU A 63 19.71 -9.22 8.49
CA GLU A 63 19.23 -10.34 7.67
C GLU A 63 17.87 -10.85 8.15
N SER A 64 17.76 -11.16 9.46
CA SER A 64 16.55 -11.63 10.10
C SER A 64 16.55 -11.32 11.60
N ASN A 65 15.38 -11.00 12.15
CA ASN A 65 15.17 -10.71 13.56
C ASN A 65 13.90 -11.44 14.03
N PRO A 66 13.87 -12.07 15.22
CA PRO A 66 12.69 -12.85 15.66
C PRO A 66 11.39 -12.07 15.68
N THR A 67 11.40 -10.79 16.09
CA THR A 67 10.19 -9.94 16.11
C THR A 67 9.75 -9.59 14.68
N ARG A 68 10.69 -9.17 13.82
CA ARG A 68 10.38 -8.82 12.43
C ARG A 68 9.94 -10.04 11.62
N ALA A 69 10.55 -11.19 11.83
CA ALA A 69 10.18 -12.43 11.13
C ALA A 69 8.72 -12.82 11.39
N ARG A 70 8.19 -12.59 12.60
CA ARG A 70 6.77 -12.80 12.90
C ARG A 70 5.88 -11.87 12.08
N LEU A 71 6.25 -10.60 11.97
CA LEU A 71 5.52 -9.63 11.14
C LEU A 71 5.55 -10.05 9.66
N GLU A 72 6.71 -10.45 9.14
CA GLU A 72 6.88 -10.91 7.76
C GLU A 72 6.01 -12.14 7.48
N GLN A 73 5.99 -13.12 8.38
CA GLN A 73 5.13 -14.32 8.29
C GLN A 73 3.64 -13.95 8.29
N LEU A 74 3.23 -13.06 9.19
CA LEU A 74 1.84 -12.58 9.26
C LEU A 74 1.43 -11.94 7.93
N LEU A 75 2.24 -11.04 7.38
CA LEU A 75 1.93 -10.37 6.10
C LEU A 75 1.88 -11.34 4.93
N ALA A 76 2.81 -12.30 4.86
CA ALA A 76 2.78 -13.34 3.83
C ALA A 76 1.46 -14.14 3.89
N ALA A 77 0.99 -14.48 5.09
CA ALA A 77 -0.26 -15.22 5.26
C ALA A 77 -1.50 -14.37 4.92
N LEU A 78 -1.51 -13.07 5.27
CA LEU A 78 -2.65 -12.19 4.98
C LEU A 78 -2.81 -11.91 3.48
N GLU A 79 -1.71 -11.84 2.72
CA GLU A 79 -1.71 -11.64 1.27
C GLU A 79 -1.72 -12.95 0.47
N ASN A 80 -1.71 -14.13 1.11
CA ASN A 80 -1.55 -15.43 0.46
C ASN A 80 -0.23 -15.55 -0.36
N GLY A 81 0.83 -14.90 0.12
CA GLY A 81 2.17 -14.97 -0.47
C GLY A 81 3.03 -16.08 0.11
N VAL A 82 4.11 -16.44 -0.60
CA VAL A 82 5.09 -17.42 -0.12
C VAL A 82 6.11 -16.80 0.83
N ASP A 83 6.30 -15.49 0.76
CA ASP A 83 7.25 -14.73 1.56
C ASP A 83 6.93 -13.25 1.59
N ALA A 84 7.23 -12.59 2.71
CA ALA A 84 7.14 -11.15 2.86
C ALA A 84 8.40 -10.58 3.51
N LEU A 85 8.71 -9.32 3.20
CA LEU A 85 9.84 -8.57 3.76
C LEU A 85 9.36 -7.24 4.32
N ALA A 86 9.86 -6.87 5.50
CA ALA A 86 9.52 -5.63 6.18
C ALA A 86 10.66 -4.61 6.11
N PHE A 87 10.44 -3.51 5.42
CA PHE A 87 11.39 -2.42 5.14
C PHE A 87 11.16 -1.20 6.05
N SER A 88 12.16 -0.36 6.17
CA SER A 88 12.11 0.89 6.95
C SER A 88 11.14 1.95 6.39
N SER A 89 10.63 1.78 5.17
CA SER A 89 9.61 2.64 4.56
C SER A 89 8.98 2.00 3.32
N GLY A 90 7.81 2.49 2.89
CA GLY A 90 7.21 2.09 1.61
C GLY A 90 8.15 2.33 0.43
N MET A 91 8.86 3.45 0.40
CA MET A 91 9.84 3.75 -0.67
C MET A 91 11.01 2.78 -0.68
N ALA A 92 11.47 2.31 0.48
CA ALA A 92 12.51 1.27 0.55
C ALA A 92 12.01 -0.08 -0.01
N ALA A 93 10.72 -0.39 0.15
CA ALA A 93 10.11 -1.57 -0.47
C ALA A 93 10.00 -1.42 -1.99
N VAL A 94 9.58 -0.24 -2.49
CA VAL A 94 9.55 0.05 -3.94
C VAL A 94 10.96 -0.05 -4.53
N ASP A 95 11.95 0.57 -3.90
CA ASP A 95 13.35 0.53 -4.37
C ASP A 95 13.89 -0.91 -4.42
N ALA A 96 13.60 -1.73 -3.42
CA ALA A 96 14.01 -3.13 -3.42
C ALA A 96 13.40 -3.91 -4.59
N VAL A 97 12.15 -3.65 -4.95
CA VAL A 97 11.52 -4.27 -6.13
C VAL A 97 12.15 -3.76 -7.42
N MET A 98 12.48 -2.46 -7.52
CA MET A 98 13.16 -1.91 -8.69
C MET A 98 14.57 -2.49 -8.88
N ASN A 99 15.25 -2.90 -7.82
CA ASN A 99 16.54 -3.59 -7.91
C ASN A 99 16.47 -5.03 -8.47
N LEU A 100 15.28 -5.54 -8.83
CA LEU A 100 15.13 -6.77 -9.61
C LEU A 100 15.47 -6.58 -11.09
N PHE A 101 15.46 -5.34 -11.58
CA PHE A 101 15.61 -5.00 -12.99
C PHE A 101 17.00 -4.48 -13.30
N ALA A 102 17.46 -4.76 -14.53
CA ALA A 102 18.76 -4.41 -15.05
C ALA A 102 18.69 -3.23 -16.03
N PRO A 103 19.80 -2.57 -16.34
CA PRO A 103 19.87 -1.60 -17.44
C PRO A 103 19.36 -2.20 -18.76
N GLY A 104 18.49 -1.47 -19.45
CA GLY A 104 17.82 -1.92 -20.69
C GLY A 104 16.49 -2.63 -20.46
N ASP A 105 16.15 -3.01 -19.22
CA ASP A 105 14.80 -3.51 -18.94
C ASP A 105 13.77 -2.37 -19.01
N HIS A 106 12.59 -2.68 -19.54
CA HIS A 106 11.48 -1.75 -19.67
C HIS A 106 10.35 -2.11 -18.68
N ILE A 107 9.79 -1.09 -18.04
CA ILE A 107 8.69 -1.20 -17.10
C ILE A 107 7.54 -0.30 -17.55
N ILE A 108 6.35 -0.88 -17.70
CA ILE A 108 5.11 -0.11 -17.88
C ILE A 108 4.66 0.37 -16.51
N THR A 109 4.31 1.64 -16.37
CA THR A 109 3.81 2.19 -15.10
C THR A 109 2.43 2.80 -15.27
N GLY A 110 1.62 2.74 -14.21
CA GLY A 110 0.43 3.57 -14.13
C GLY A 110 0.81 5.07 -14.23
N ASN A 111 -0.01 5.86 -14.88
CA ASN A 111 0.17 7.31 -14.96
C ASN A 111 -0.20 8.02 -13.67
N ASP A 112 -1.01 7.41 -12.81
CA ASP A 112 -1.43 7.95 -11.52
C ASP A 112 -0.89 7.02 -10.41
N LEU A 113 0.32 7.33 -9.94
CA LEU A 113 1.03 6.65 -8.87
C LEU A 113 1.40 7.64 -7.77
N TYR A 114 1.74 7.12 -6.60
CA TYR A 114 2.33 7.92 -5.54
C TYR A 114 3.55 8.72 -6.05
N GLY A 115 3.60 10.02 -5.76
CA GLY A 115 4.66 10.92 -6.24
C GLY A 115 6.08 10.46 -5.92
N GLY A 116 6.27 9.80 -4.76
CA GLY A 116 7.55 9.19 -4.40
C GLY A 116 8.02 8.10 -5.36
N SER A 117 7.11 7.28 -5.88
CA SER A 117 7.42 6.24 -6.87
C SER A 117 7.86 6.87 -8.20
N PHE A 118 7.15 7.90 -8.68
CA PHE A 118 7.58 8.67 -9.86
C PHE A 118 8.97 9.28 -9.68
N ARG A 119 9.23 9.91 -8.53
CA ARG A 119 10.53 10.52 -8.24
C ARG A 119 11.66 9.48 -8.25
N LEU A 120 11.41 8.29 -7.67
CA LEU A 120 12.36 7.18 -7.69
C LEU A 120 12.65 6.73 -9.12
N PHE A 121 11.61 6.48 -9.91
CA PHE A 121 11.73 5.98 -11.28
C PHE A 121 12.49 6.96 -12.18
N ARG A 122 12.11 8.25 -12.18
CA ARG A 122 12.73 9.30 -13.01
C ARG A 122 14.16 9.65 -12.59
N ASN A 123 14.40 9.78 -11.28
CA ASN A 123 15.63 10.36 -10.80
C ASN A 123 16.72 9.35 -10.47
N LEU A 124 16.35 8.10 -10.18
CA LEU A 124 17.30 7.05 -9.82
C LEU A 124 17.30 5.91 -10.84
N ASN A 125 16.17 5.23 -11.03
CA ASN A 125 16.13 4.03 -11.86
C ASN A 125 16.38 4.32 -13.35
N ALA A 126 15.83 5.41 -13.90
CA ALA A 126 16.11 5.81 -15.28
C ALA A 126 17.59 6.15 -15.51
N LYS A 127 18.25 6.77 -14.52
CA LYS A 127 19.73 7.00 -14.59
C LYS A 127 20.54 5.72 -14.56
N ASN A 128 19.99 4.66 -13.96
CA ASN A 128 20.59 3.34 -13.93
C ASN A 128 20.22 2.51 -15.17
N GLY A 129 19.60 3.11 -16.18
CA GLY A 129 19.32 2.51 -17.49
C GLY A 129 18.03 1.69 -17.54
N VAL A 130 17.15 1.74 -16.55
CA VAL A 130 15.80 1.17 -16.63
C VAL A 130 14.89 2.13 -17.40
N GLU A 131 14.14 1.62 -18.36
CA GLU A 131 13.23 2.39 -19.19
C GLU A 131 11.81 2.32 -18.65
N PHE A 132 11.04 3.43 -18.79
CA PHE A 132 9.67 3.52 -18.29
C PHE A 132 8.71 4.08 -19.33
N THR A 133 7.54 3.45 -19.48
CA THR A 133 6.41 4.01 -20.22
C THR A 133 5.21 4.13 -19.30
N SER A 134 4.73 5.37 -19.13
CA SER A 134 3.56 5.68 -18.29
C SER A 134 2.29 5.66 -19.13
N VAL A 135 1.27 4.92 -18.67
CA VAL A 135 -0.02 4.74 -19.37
C VAL A 135 -1.19 4.78 -18.40
N HIS A 136 -2.40 5.02 -18.89
CA HIS A 136 -3.63 4.78 -18.12
C HIS A 136 -3.84 3.27 -17.99
N THR A 137 -3.46 2.71 -16.84
CA THR A 137 -3.56 1.26 -16.58
C THR A 137 -5.00 0.75 -16.48
N SER A 138 -5.98 1.63 -16.33
CA SER A 138 -7.41 1.32 -16.47
C SER A 138 -7.83 1.04 -17.93
N LYS A 139 -6.99 1.40 -18.93
CA LYS A 139 -7.22 1.20 -20.36
C LYS A 139 -6.30 0.10 -20.89
N LEU A 140 -6.80 -1.11 -21.03
CA LEU A 140 -6.02 -2.28 -21.43
C LEU A 140 -5.33 -2.11 -22.78
N GLU A 141 -5.90 -1.34 -23.70
CA GLU A 141 -5.29 -1.09 -25.02
C GLU A 141 -4.04 -0.19 -24.92
N GLU A 142 -3.99 0.75 -23.99
CA GLU A 142 -2.78 1.54 -23.73
C GLU A 142 -1.65 0.65 -23.18
N ILE A 143 -1.98 -0.30 -22.28
CA ILE A 143 -1.01 -1.28 -21.78
C ILE A 143 -0.44 -2.11 -22.94
N LYS A 144 -1.31 -2.67 -23.79
CA LYS A 144 -0.89 -3.49 -24.95
C LYS A 144 0.00 -2.72 -25.91
N ALA A 145 -0.33 -1.45 -26.18
CA ALA A 145 0.45 -0.58 -27.07
C ALA A 145 1.84 -0.22 -26.50
N ALA A 146 2.00 -0.21 -25.19
CA ALA A 146 3.27 0.07 -24.50
C ALA A 146 4.22 -1.13 -24.43
N ILE A 147 3.76 -2.35 -24.70
CA ILE A 147 4.59 -3.55 -24.65
C ILE A 147 5.67 -3.50 -25.74
N ASN A 148 6.92 -3.74 -25.35
CA ASN A 148 8.05 -3.90 -26.24
C ASN A 148 8.90 -5.14 -25.86
N PRO A 149 9.91 -5.55 -26.66
CA PRO A 149 10.69 -6.76 -26.39
C PRO A 149 11.45 -6.75 -25.04
N ASN A 150 11.69 -5.58 -24.48
CA ASN A 150 12.41 -5.40 -23.22
C ASN A 150 11.47 -5.27 -22.03
N THR A 151 10.14 -5.32 -22.21
CA THR A 151 9.17 -5.21 -21.12
C THR A 151 9.34 -6.37 -20.14
N LYS A 152 9.59 -6.05 -18.86
CA LYS A 152 9.81 -7.00 -17.76
C LYS A 152 8.78 -6.91 -16.66
N ALA A 153 8.10 -5.77 -16.54
CA ALA A 153 7.07 -5.60 -15.52
C ALA A 153 6.04 -4.52 -15.90
N ILE A 154 4.89 -4.60 -15.23
CA ILE A 154 3.97 -3.49 -15.05
C ILE A 154 3.88 -3.16 -13.57
N PHE A 155 4.00 -1.88 -13.22
CA PHE A 155 3.84 -1.35 -11.86
C PHE A 155 2.61 -0.46 -11.79
N LEU A 156 1.67 -0.77 -10.90
CA LEU A 156 0.41 -0.04 -10.78
C LEU A 156 -0.10 0.03 -9.34
N GLU A 157 -1.01 0.98 -9.09
CA GLU A 157 -1.80 1.12 -7.86
C GLU A 157 -3.28 0.94 -8.18
N THR A 158 -4.07 0.37 -7.26
CA THR A 158 -5.53 0.32 -7.42
C THR A 158 -6.22 0.19 -6.05
N PRO A 159 -7.08 1.16 -5.68
CA PRO A 159 -7.33 2.46 -6.35
C PRO A 159 -6.08 3.32 -6.46
N THR A 160 -6.02 4.20 -7.48
CA THR A 160 -4.88 5.11 -7.68
C THR A 160 -4.92 6.31 -6.73
N ASN A 161 -3.80 7.02 -6.60
CA ASN A 161 -3.65 8.18 -5.74
C ASN A 161 -3.24 9.44 -6.53
N PRO A 162 -4.07 10.50 -6.62
CA PRO A 162 -5.27 10.73 -5.82
C PRO A 162 -6.59 10.50 -6.55
N THR A 163 -6.61 10.07 -7.81
CA THR A 163 -7.82 10.11 -8.65
C THR A 163 -8.75 8.92 -8.46
N MET A 164 -8.38 7.95 -7.63
CA MET A 164 -9.20 6.78 -7.29
C MET A 164 -9.57 5.91 -8.51
N GLU A 165 -8.79 5.92 -9.59
CA GLU A 165 -9.02 5.02 -10.72
C GLU A 165 -8.89 3.56 -10.29
N ILE A 166 -9.70 2.71 -10.89
CA ILE A 166 -9.70 1.26 -10.64
C ILE A 166 -9.11 0.53 -11.84
N ASN A 167 -8.16 -0.33 -11.56
CA ASN A 167 -7.50 -1.19 -12.53
C ASN A 167 -8.04 -2.62 -12.43
N ASP A 168 -8.38 -3.23 -13.56
CA ASP A 168 -8.78 -4.65 -13.62
C ASP A 168 -7.54 -5.54 -13.51
N LEU A 169 -7.24 -5.97 -12.28
CA LEU A 169 -6.04 -6.77 -11.98
C LEU A 169 -6.02 -8.11 -12.73
N ARG A 170 -7.17 -8.77 -12.91
CA ARG A 170 -7.25 -10.05 -13.63
C ARG A 170 -6.94 -9.89 -15.11
N ALA A 171 -7.52 -8.86 -15.74
CA ALA A 171 -7.29 -8.58 -17.15
C ALA A 171 -5.83 -8.14 -17.39
N ILE A 172 -5.27 -7.29 -16.53
CA ILE A 172 -3.88 -6.84 -16.60
C ILE A 172 -2.92 -8.02 -16.41
N SER A 173 -3.14 -8.85 -15.39
CA SER A 173 -2.29 -10.02 -15.11
C SER A 173 -2.32 -11.01 -16.29
N LYS A 174 -3.46 -11.21 -16.92
CA LYS A 174 -3.55 -12.04 -18.12
C LYS A 174 -2.67 -11.50 -19.24
N ILE A 175 -2.77 -10.20 -19.56
CA ILE A 175 -1.93 -9.56 -20.59
C ILE A 175 -0.44 -9.70 -20.25
N ALA A 176 -0.07 -9.44 -18.99
CA ALA A 176 1.31 -9.51 -18.52
C ALA A 176 1.89 -10.93 -18.69
N HIS A 177 1.19 -11.93 -18.23
CA HIS A 177 1.67 -13.32 -18.24
C HIS A 177 1.70 -13.91 -19.68
N GLU A 178 0.75 -13.53 -20.55
CA GLU A 178 0.80 -13.89 -21.97
C GLU A 178 2.04 -13.32 -22.68
N ASN A 179 2.62 -12.24 -22.14
CA ASN A 179 3.82 -11.58 -22.68
C ASN A 179 5.07 -11.76 -21.79
N ASN A 180 5.03 -12.66 -20.79
CA ASN A 180 6.13 -13.05 -19.91
C ASN A 180 6.74 -11.89 -19.09
N PHE A 181 5.94 -10.95 -18.59
CA PHE A 181 6.40 -9.92 -17.67
C PHE A 181 5.60 -9.92 -16.34
N LEU A 182 6.20 -9.34 -15.28
CA LEU A 182 5.69 -9.36 -13.93
C LEU A 182 4.61 -8.30 -13.72
N VAL A 183 3.67 -8.60 -12.82
CA VAL A 183 2.67 -7.64 -12.30
C VAL A 183 3.01 -7.28 -10.87
N ILE A 184 3.30 -5.99 -10.64
CA ILE A 184 3.64 -5.40 -9.36
C ILE A 184 2.52 -4.44 -8.96
N VAL A 185 1.90 -4.69 -7.82
CA VAL A 185 0.73 -3.92 -7.35
C VAL A 185 1.04 -3.28 -6.00
N ASP A 186 0.93 -1.96 -5.92
CA ASP A 186 0.83 -1.27 -4.63
C ASP A 186 -0.62 -1.36 -4.12
N ASN A 187 -0.81 -2.13 -3.04
CA ASN A 187 -2.11 -2.41 -2.43
C ASN A 187 -2.34 -1.63 -1.13
N THR A 188 -1.67 -0.50 -0.96
CA THR A 188 -1.69 0.30 0.27
C THR A 188 -3.10 0.74 0.67
N PHE A 189 -3.97 1.12 -0.29
CA PHE A 189 -5.29 1.70 0.02
C PHE A 189 -6.32 0.68 0.48
N LEU A 190 -6.29 -0.53 -0.05
CA LEU A 190 -7.29 -1.56 0.27
C LEU A 190 -6.80 -2.56 1.31
N THR A 191 -5.49 -2.69 1.49
CA THR A 191 -4.87 -3.70 2.37
C THR A 191 -5.28 -5.13 1.98
N PRO A 192 -4.65 -6.18 2.51
CA PRO A 192 -5.11 -7.55 2.25
C PRO A 192 -6.51 -7.84 2.81
N TYR A 193 -7.05 -6.93 3.62
CA TYR A 193 -8.41 -7.07 4.14
C TYR A 193 -9.48 -6.94 3.05
N PHE A 194 -9.38 -5.93 2.18
CA PHE A 194 -10.35 -5.71 1.11
C PHE A 194 -9.89 -6.24 -0.25
N GLN A 195 -8.57 -6.33 -0.50
CA GLN A 195 -8.04 -6.79 -1.77
C GLN A 195 -6.76 -7.61 -1.57
N ARG A 196 -6.68 -8.75 -2.25
CA ARG A 196 -5.46 -9.58 -2.31
C ARG A 196 -5.01 -9.72 -3.76
N PRO A 197 -4.11 -8.86 -4.23
CA PRO A 197 -3.69 -8.85 -5.63
C PRO A 197 -3.03 -10.15 -6.08
N LEU A 198 -2.33 -10.89 -5.18
CA LEU A 198 -1.76 -12.20 -5.52
C LEU A 198 -2.83 -13.22 -5.94
N ASP A 199 -4.03 -13.18 -5.35
CA ASP A 199 -5.16 -14.03 -5.74
C ASP A 199 -5.77 -13.60 -7.08
N LEU A 200 -5.48 -12.37 -7.53
CA LEU A 200 -5.96 -11.78 -8.77
C LEU A 200 -4.93 -11.88 -9.92
N GLY A 201 -3.77 -12.46 -9.64
CA GLY A 201 -2.74 -12.72 -10.64
C GLY A 201 -1.48 -11.83 -10.52
N ALA A 202 -1.39 -10.94 -9.56
CA ALA A 202 -0.14 -10.21 -9.29
C ALA A 202 0.99 -11.17 -8.86
N ASP A 203 2.23 -10.78 -9.14
CA ASP A 203 3.44 -11.52 -8.80
C ASP A 203 4.10 -10.96 -7.53
N ILE A 204 4.01 -9.64 -7.37
CA ILE A 204 4.55 -8.92 -6.21
C ILE A 204 3.51 -7.90 -5.73
N VAL A 205 3.26 -7.88 -4.43
CA VAL A 205 2.47 -6.84 -3.78
C VAL A 205 3.39 -5.96 -2.93
N ILE A 206 3.15 -4.66 -3.00
CA ILE A 206 3.83 -3.66 -2.16
C ILE A 206 2.80 -3.00 -1.25
N HIS A 207 3.23 -2.66 -0.04
CA HIS A 207 2.46 -1.80 0.87
C HIS A 207 3.35 -0.73 1.48
N SER A 208 2.86 0.48 1.51
CA SER A 208 3.25 1.42 2.57
C SER A 208 2.49 1.04 3.84
N GLY A 209 3.10 0.18 4.66
CA GLY A 209 2.47 -0.26 5.92
C GLY A 209 2.32 0.87 6.95
N THR A 210 3.00 2.00 6.74
CA THR A 210 2.82 3.28 7.43
C THR A 210 1.35 3.72 7.51
N LYS A 211 0.54 3.29 6.52
CA LYS A 211 -0.87 3.66 6.34
C LYS A 211 -1.78 2.72 7.15
N TYR A 212 -2.78 2.15 6.53
CA TYR A 212 -3.79 1.31 7.19
C TYR A 212 -3.25 0.10 7.95
N LEU A 213 -2.15 -0.53 7.50
CA LEU A 213 -1.62 -1.72 8.18
C LEU A 213 -1.16 -1.40 9.61
N CYS A 214 -0.35 -0.34 9.80
CA CYS A 214 -0.04 0.16 11.14
C CYS A 214 -1.24 0.91 11.74
N GLY A 215 -1.77 1.90 11.01
CA GLY A 215 -3.03 2.57 11.25
C GLY A 215 -3.05 3.57 12.42
N HIS A 216 -1.90 3.94 12.99
CA HIS A 216 -1.84 4.79 14.19
C HIS A 216 -0.92 6.02 14.02
N ASN A 217 -0.48 6.33 12.78
CA ASN A 217 0.37 7.49 12.45
C ASN A 217 1.70 7.57 13.24
N ASP A 218 2.23 6.43 13.71
CA ASP A 218 3.36 6.34 14.65
C ASP A 218 4.56 5.52 14.12
N VAL A 219 4.45 4.84 12.94
CA VAL A 219 5.51 4.02 12.37
C VAL A 219 5.65 4.27 10.87
N LEU A 220 6.90 4.38 10.40
CA LEU A 220 7.25 4.26 8.97
C LEU A 220 7.62 2.81 8.65
N VAL A 221 6.95 2.21 7.69
CA VAL A 221 7.20 0.82 7.28
C VAL A 221 6.77 0.57 5.85
N GLY A 222 7.49 -0.29 5.14
CA GLY A 222 7.11 -0.81 3.83
C GLY A 222 7.13 -2.32 3.81
N PHE A 223 6.36 -2.91 2.90
CA PHE A 223 6.36 -4.36 2.70
C PHE A 223 6.42 -4.72 1.23
N THR A 224 7.09 -5.84 0.96
CA THR A 224 6.92 -6.60 -0.28
C THR A 224 6.38 -7.98 0.09
N VAL A 225 5.45 -8.49 -0.71
CA VAL A 225 4.96 -9.87 -0.62
C VAL A 225 5.07 -10.51 -1.98
N ALA A 226 5.75 -11.66 -2.07
CA ALA A 226 5.97 -12.37 -3.32
C ALA A 226 5.10 -13.62 -3.41
N LYS A 227 4.64 -13.93 -4.64
CA LYS A 227 3.90 -15.16 -4.94
C LYS A 227 4.82 -16.33 -5.28
N ASP A 228 5.95 -16.04 -5.89
CA ASP A 228 6.91 -17.04 -6.40
C ASP A 228 8.16 -17.12 -5.53
N PRO A 229 8.63 -18.36 -5.18
CA PRO A 229 9.83 -18.53 -4.36
C PRO A 229 11.11 -17.96 -4.97
N VAL A 230 11.25 -17.95 -6.29
CA VAL A 230 12.45 -17.43 -6.97
C VAL A 230 12.50 -15.90 -6.85
N ILE A 231 11.36 -15.23 -6.99
CA ILE A 231 11.23 -13.80 -6.77
C ILE A 231 11.54 -13.48 -5.29
N ALA A 232 10.98 -14.24 -4.36
CA ALA A 232 11.21 -14.10 -2.94
C ALA A 232 12.70 -14.19 -2.58
N ASP A 233 13.43 -15.17 -3.11
CA ASP A 233 14.87 -15.34 -2.86
C ASP A 233 15.69 -14.16 -3.40
N LYS A 234 15.33 -13.62 -4.57
CA LYS A 234 15.98 -12.42 -5.13
C LYS A 234 15.72 -11.19 -4.24
N LEU A 235 14.47 -10.98 -3.81
CA LEU A 235 14.13 -9.88 -2.91
C LEU A 235 14.84 -9.99 -1.56
N ARG A 236 14.95 -11.19 -0.98
CA ARG A 236 15.73 -11.41 0.25
C ARG A 236 17.21 -11.12 0.07
N LEU A 237 17.79 -11.44 -1.09
CA LEU A 237 19.18 -11.09 -1.40
C LEU A 237 19.36 -9.58 -1.45
N ILE A 238 18.49 -8.85 -2.17
CA ILE A 238 18.50 -7.38 -2.24
C ILE A 238 18.34 -6.79 -0.84
N TYR A 239 17.34 -7.25 -0.10
CA TYR A 239 17.01 -6.78 1.25
C TYR A 239 18.21 -6.84 2.21
N LYS A 240 18.87 -7.99 2.34
CA LYS A 240 20.02 -8.13 3.24
C LYS A 240 21.25 -7.36 2.76
N THR A 241 21.36 -7.11 1.44
CA THR A 241 22.48 -6.41 0.84
C THR A 241 22.35 -4.90 1.03
N THR A 242 21.18 -4.32 0.75
CA THR A 242 20.89 -2.89 0.92
C THR A 242 20.73 -2.49 2.38
N GLY A 243 20.19 -3.40 3.21
CA GLY A 243 20.07 -3.20 4.64
C GLY A 243 18.91 -2.29 5.08
N ALA A 244 17.95 -1.98 4.20
CA ALA A 244 16.80 -1.13 4.50
C ALA A 244 15.74 -1.84 5.37
N CYS A 245 16.16 -2.60 6.38
CA CYS A 245 15.30 -3.42 7.22
C CYS A 245 14.55 -2.62 8.29
N LEU A 246 13.34 -3.07 8.63
CA LEU A 246 12.53 -2.50 9.72
C LEU A 246 13.13 -2.84 11.08
N GLY A 247 13.07 -1.88 12.03
CA GLY A 247 13.47 -2.08 13.42
C GLY A 247 12.52 -3.02 14.19
N ALA A 248 13.02 -3.67 15.23
CA ALA A 248 12.24 -4.65 16.00
C ALA A 248 11.07 -3.99 16.77
N LEU A 249 11.26 -2.80 17.31
CA LEU A 249 10.19 -2.06 17.99
C LEU A 249 9.08 -1.65 17.01
N ASP A 250 9.46 -1.12 15.85
CA ASP A 250 8.52 -0.74 14.79
C ASP A 250 7.76 -1.97 14.29
N ALA A 251 8.44 -3.11 14.09
CA ALA A 251 7.80 -4.37 13.73
C ALA A 251 6.75 -4.81 14.77
N TRP A 252 7.04 -4.64 16.05
CA TRP A 252 6.11 -4.96 17.13
C TRP A 252 4.89 -4.02 17.14
N LEU A 253 5.08 -2.71 16.92
CA LEU A 253 4.00 -1.74 16.81
C LEU A 253 3.08 -2.07 15.62
N VAL A 254 3.65 -2.48 14.48
CA VAL A 254 2.85 -2.89 13.31
C VAL A 254 2.06 -4.17 13.58
N ILE A 255 2.66 -5.18 14.22
CA ILE A 255 1.92 -6.39 14.65
C ILE A 255 0.72 -5.99 15.52
N ARG A 256 0.93 -5.07 16.48
CA ARG A 256 -0.14 -4.55 17.32
C ARG A 256 -1.23 -3.84 16.50
N GLY A 257 -0.85 -3.02 15.52
CA GLY A 257 -1.78 -2.33 14.62
C GLY A 257 -2.62 -3.28 13.77
N ILE A 258 -2.00 -4.34 13.21
CA ILE A 258 -2.69 -5.33 12.37
C ILE A 258 -3.78 -6.07 13.15
N LYS A 259 -3.63 -6.29 14.45
CA LYS A 259 -4.66 -6.96 15.27
C LYS A 259 -6.03 -6.29 15.23
N THR A 260 -6.09 -5.01 14.93
CA THR A 260 -7.35 -4.25 14.80
C THR A 260 -7.67 -3.86 13.35
N LEU A 261 -6.91 -4.35 12.38
CA LEU A 261 -7.07 -3.98 10.97
C LEU A 261 -8.51 -4.17 10.47
N PRO A 262 -9.17 -5.33 10.65
CA PRO A 262 -10.53 -5.53 10.17
C PRO A 262 -11.52 -4.51 10.74
N LEU A 263 -11.46 -4.27 12.05
CA LEU A 263 -12.36 -3.32 12.73
C LEU A 263 -12.16 -1.89 12.21
N ARG A 264 -10.91 -1.49 11.99
CA ARG A 264 -10.57 -0.17 11.47
C ARG A 264 -11.03 0.00 10.01
N MET A 265 -10.73 -0.98 9.16
CA MET A 265 -11.10 -0.93 7.74
C MET A 265 -12.62 -0.83 7.54
N GLU A 266 -13.41 -1.58 8.32
CA GLU A 266 -14.87 -1.48 8.29
C GLU A 266 -15.36 -0.08 8.70
N GLN A 267 -14.78 0.51 9.77
CA GLN A 267 -15.20 1.84 10.20
C GLN A 267 -14.73 2.93 9.23
N HIS A 268 -13.51 2.83 8.67
CA HIS A 268 -13.01 3.72 7.62
C HIS A 268 -13.96 3.73 6.41
N GLN A 269 -14.33 2.54 5.91
CA GLN A 269 -15.24 2.40 4.78
C GLN A 269 -16.63 2.97 5.07
N LYS A 270 -17.20 2.65 6.25
CA LYS A 270 -18.48 3.19 6.69
C LYS A 270 -18.50 4.71 6.69
N ASN A 271 -17.45 5.33 7.24
CA ASN A 271 -17.28 6.78 7.28
C ASN A 271 -17.13 7.34 5.86
N ALA A 272 -16.26 6.73 5.04
CA ALA A 272 -16.03 7.17 3.66
C ALA A 272 -17.31 7.16 2.83
N PHE A 273 -18.11 6.10 2.92
CA PHE A 273 -19.35 5.99 2.18
C PHE A 273 -20.38 7.07 2.59
N ALA A 274 -20.53 7.29 3.89
CA ALA A 274 -21.47 8.31 4.39
C ALA A 274 -21.03 9.72 3.98
N ILE A 275 -19.72 10.03 4.12
CA ILE A 275 -19.15 11.34 3.77
C ILE A 275 -19.19 11.56 2.25
N ALA A 276 -18.86 10.54 1.44
CA ALA A 276 -18.97 10.66 -0.02
C ALA A 276 -20.39 10.98 -0.48
N LYS A 277 -21.40 10.32 0.09
CA LYS A 277 -22.82 10.62 -0.17
C LYS A 277 -23.24 12.02 0.31
N TRP A 278 -22.66 12.48 1.41
CA TRP A 278 -22.91 13.83 1.92
C TRP A 278 -22.29 14.88 0.99
N LEU A 279 -21.03 14.66 0.57
CA LEU A 279 -20.30 15.55 -0.36
C LEU A 279 -21.02 15.69 -1.70
N GLN A 280 -21.61 14.62 -2.27
CA GLN A 280 -22.37 14.68 -3.52
C GLN A 280 -23.58 15.65 -3.45
N LYS A 281 -24.04 16.00 -2.26
CA LYS A 281 -25.17 16.91 -2.05
C LYS A 281 -24.77 18.36 -1.81
N GLN A 282 -23.45 18.63 -1.71
CA GLN A 282 -22.99 19.98 -1.40
C GLN A 282 -22.94 20.86 -2.68
N PRO A 283 -23.51 22.07 -2.65
CA PRO A 283 -23.62 22.91 -3.84
C PRO A 283 -22.26 23.30 -4.46
N ARG A 284 -21.20 23.39 -3.64
CA ARG A 284 -19.85 23.76 -4.07
C ARG A 284 -18.98 22.57 -4.50
N VAL A 285 -19.50 21.32 -4.42
CA VAL A 285 -18.78 20.11 -4.84
C VAL A 285 -19.14 19.81 -6.30
N GLN A 286 -18.15 19.77 -7.16
CA GLN A 286 -18.31 19.48 -8.58
C GLN A 286 -18.44 17.98 -8.85
N TYR A 287 -17.56 17.18 -8.22
CA TYR A 287 -17.60 15.73 -8.30
C TYR A 287 -16.94 15.09 -7.07
N VAL A 288 -17.28 13.83 -6.84
CA VAL A 288 -16.72 12.99 -5.78
C VAL A 288 -16.20 11.68 -6.41
N LEU A 289 -14.95 11.35 -6.14
CA LEU A 289 -14.28 10.13 -6.56
C LEU A 289 -14.17 9.21 -5.34
N TYR A 290 -15.03 8.22 -5.27
CA TYR A 290 -15.00 7.16 -4.26
C TYR A 290 -15.46 5.86 -4.90
N PRO A 291 -14.64 4.79 -4.91
CA PRO A 291 -14.96 3.53 -5.59
C PRO A 291 -16.24 2.85 -5.10
N GLY A 292 -16.71 3.18 -3.89
CA GLY A 292 -17.97 2.67 -3.33
C GLY A 292 -19.25 3.36 -3.82
N LEU A 293 -19.17 4.39 -4.65
CA LEU A 293 -20.32 5.03 -5.27
C LEU A 293 -20.67 4.32 -6.60
N GLU A 294 -21.95 3.98 -6.80
CA GLU A 294 -22.40 3.27 -8.00
C GLU A 294 -22.13 4.03 -9.31
N ASN A 295 -22.03 5.35 -9.26
CA ASN A 295 -21.68 6.20 -10.40
C ASN A 295 -20.17 6.35 -10.63
N HIS A 296 -19.32 5.69 -9.82
CA HIS A 296 -17.88 5.67 -10.05
C HIS A 296 -17.54 4.79 -11.27
N PRO A 297 -16.70 5.26 -12.23
CA PRO A 297 -16.42 4.50 -13.47
C PRO A 297 -15.89 3.08 -13.22
N GLY A 298 -15.14 2.88 -12.14
CA GLY A 298 -14.55 1.58 -11.77
C GLY A 298 -15.38 0.77 -10.78
N TYR A 299 -16.63 1.16 -10.45
CA TYR A 299 -17.42 0.52 -9.40
C TYR A 299 -17.60 -0.99 -9.62
N GLU A 300 -18.02 -1.43 -10.81
CA GLU A 300 -18.26 -2.85 -11.09
C GLU A 300 -16.95 -3.67 -11.08
N ILE A 301 -15.85 -3.11 -11.60
CA ILE A 301 -14.54 -3.78 -11.55
C ILE A 301 -14.10 -3.93 -10.10
N ASN A 302 -14.17 -2.86 -9.31
CA ASN A 302 -13.78 -2.92 -7.90
C ASN A 302 -14.60 -3.95 -7.13
N LYS A 303 -15.93 -3.91 -7.27
CA LYS A 303 -16.86 -4.85 -6.65
C LYS A 303 -16.59 -6.31 -7.01
N ALA A 304 -16.12 -6.58 -8.24
CA ALA A 304 -15.80 -7.93 -8.70
C ALA A 304 -14.48 -8.49 -8.18
N GLN A 305 -13.53 -7.62 -7.76
CA GLN A 305 -12.19 -8.03 -7.35
C GLN A 305 -11.87 -7.77 -5.88
N THR A 306 -12.74 -7.07 -5.14
CA THR A 306 -12.53 -6.68 -3.74
C THR A 306 -13.72 -7.06 -2.86
N THR A 307 -13.51 -7.08 -1.55
CA THR A 307 -14.58 -7.26 -0.55
C THR A 307 -15.05 -5.93 0.04
N GLY A 308 -14.44 -4.80 -0.37
CA GLY A 308 -14.78 -3.46 0.10
C GLY A 308 -14.14 -2.36 -0.74
N PHE A 309 -14.38 -1.11 -0.36
CA PHE A 309 -14.05 0.08 -1.16
C PHE A 309 -13.03 1.00 -0.49
N GLY A 310 -12.59 0.67 0.74
CA GLY A 310 -11.62 1.45 1.50
C GLY A 310 -12.13 2.75 2.09
N GLY A 311 -11.21 3.53 2.66
CA GLY A 311 -11.48 4.76 3.41
C GLY A 311 -11.02 6.05 2.72
N MET A 312 -10.63 6.01 1.44
CA MET A 312 -10.12 7.17 0.71
C MET A 312 -11.17 7.79 -0.20
N ILE A 313 -11.30 9.11 -0.14
CA ILE A 313 -12.19 9.90 -1.00
C ILE A 313 -11.36 11.00 -1.63
N SER A 314 -11.58 11.29 -2.91
CA SER A 314 -11.17 12.55 -3.51
C SER A 314 -12.42 13.30 -4.00
N PHE A 315 -12.40 14.62 -3.90
CA PHE A 315 -13.49 15.44 -4.39
C PHE A 315 -12.98 16.79 -4.88
N ALA A 316 -13.61 17.34 -5.89
CA ALA A 316 -13.31 18.68 -6.38
C ALA A 316 -14.40 19.65 -5.97
N VAL A 317 -13.96 20.85 -5.61
CA VAL A 317 -14.82 21.99 -5.31
C VAL A 317 -14.82 23.03 -6.45
N ASP A 318 -15.67 24.04 -6.36
CA ASP A 318 -15.92 25.02 -7.42
C ASP A 318 -14.74 25.97 -7.69
N SER A 319 -13.81 26.12 -6.75
CA SER A 319 -12.63 26.99 -6.93
C SER A 319 -11.48 26.61 -5.98
N ALA A 320 -10.26 27.04 -6.35
CA ALA A 320 -9.07 26.93 -5.50
C ALA A 320 -9.25 27.67 -4.17
N GLU A 321 -9.97 28.80 -4.18
CA GLU A 321 -10.25 29.58 -2.97
C GLU A 321 -11.20 28.81 -2.03
N THR A 322 -12.22 28.17 -2.57
CA THR A 322 -13.08 27.26 -1.80
C THR A 322 -12.27 26.11 -1.18
N ALA A 323 -11.38 25.47 -1.96
CA ALA A 323 -10.50 24.43 -1.45
C ALA A 323 -9.64 24.94 -0.27
N ARG A 324 -9.02 26.11 -0.42
CA ARG A 324 -8.22 26.75 0.62
C ARG A 324 -9.04 27.02 1.89
N GLN A 325 -10.23 27.62 1.74
CA GLN A 325 -11.08 27.97 2.89
C GLN A 325 -11.57 26.74 3.64
N ILE A 326 -11.89 25.65 2.94
CA ILE A 326 -12.25 24.37 3.58
C ILE A 326 -11.07 23.83 4.38
N LEU A 327 -9.86 23.77 3.79
CA LEU A 327 -8.65 23.27 4.45
C LEU A 327 -8.32 24.07 5.74
N GLU A 328 -8.50 25.39 5.69
CA GLU A 328 -8.26 26.27 6.84
C GLU A 328 -9.43 26.25 7.85
N GLY A 329 -10.61 25.83 7.40
CA GLY A 329 -11.85 25.86 8.20
C GLY A 329 -12.11 24.60 9.02
N VAL A 330 -11.57 23.45 8.64
CA VAL A 330 -11.75 22.20 9.41
C VAL A 330 -11.08 22.30 10.79
N LYS A 331 -11.69 21.71 11.81
CA LYS A 331 -11.25 21.79 13.21
C LYS A 331 -10.87 20.43 13.79
N LEU A 332 -11.73 19.45 13.59
CA LEU A 332 -11.52 18.06 14.00
C LEU A 332 -10.60 17.35 13.02
N ILE A 333 -10.95 17.39 11.72
CA ILE A 333 -10.16 16.87 10.61
C ILE A 333 -8.86 17.65 10.50
N LYS A 334 -7.73 16.97 10.29
CA LYS A 334 -6.43 17.65 10.23
C LYS A 334 -5.98 17.83 8.78
N PHE A 335 -5.59 19.06 8.44
CA PHE A 335 -4.91 19.36 7.18
C PHE A 335 -3.46 18.87 7.30
N ALA A 336 -3.22 17.68 6.79
CA ALA A 336 -1.91 17.01 6.88
C ALA A 336 -1.72 16.01 5.73
N GLU A 337 -0.46 15.71 5.45
CA GLU A 337 -0.10 14.60 4.57
C GLU A 337 -0.31 13.26 5.27
N SER A 338 -0.22 12.18 4.51
CA SER A 338 -0.47 10.80 4.92
C SER A 338 -1.95 10.40 4.78
N LEU A 339 -2.28 9.21 5.28
CA LEU A 339 -3.62 8.60 5.22
C LEU A 339 -3.67 7.33 6.08
N GLY A 340 -4.87 6.81 6.29
CA GLY A 340 -5.09 5.46 6.82
C GLY A 340 -4.85 5.31 8.32
N GLY A 341 -4.64 6.42 9.03
CA GLY A 341 -4.60 6.45 10.49
C GLY A 341 -6.00 6.49 11.10
N THR A 342 -6.06 6.33 12.43
CA THR A 342 -7.29 6.43 13.22
C THR A 342 -7.92 7.82 13.12
N GLU A 343 -7.11 8.86 12.91
CA GLU A 343 -7.54 10.24 12.72
C GLU A 343 -7.84 10.54 11.25
N SER A 344 -8.88 11.32 11.00
CA SER A 344 -9.23 11.84 9.67
C SER A 344 -8.27 12.92 9.21
N LEU A 345 -7.77 12.78 7.97
CA LEU A 345 -6.85 13.72 7.35
C LEU A 345 -7.40 14.24 6.03
N ILE A 346 -7.24 15.54 5.78
CA ILE A 346 -7.52 16.16 4.49
C ILE A 346 -6.21 16.69 3.89
N THR A 347 -6.01 16.45 2.59
CA THR A 347 -4.77 16.75 1.87
C THR A 347 -5.08 17.58 0.64
N TYR A 348 -4.17 18.49 0.27
CA TYR A 348 -4.22 19.26 -0.96
C TYR A 348 -3.18 18.72 -1.95
N PRO A 349 -3.54 17.76 -2.84
CA PRO A 349 -2.57 17.00 -3.62
C PRO A 349 -1.60 17.85 -4.42
N ILE A 350 -2.09 18.88 -5.12
CA ILE A 350 -1.28 19.75 -5.99
C ILE A 350 -0.18 20.53 -5.24
N ARG A 351 -0.33 20.75 -3.92
CA ARG A 351 0.63 21.49 -3.09
C ARG A 351 1.40 20.65 -2.10
N GLN A 352 1.08 19.35 -2.00
CA GLN A 352 1.69 18.44 -1.02
C GLN A 352 2.24 17.19 -1.70
N THR A 353 1.39 16.26 -2.11
CA THR A 353 1.81 14.92 -2.54
C THR A 353 2.28 14.83 -3.99
N HIS A 354 2.01 15.85 -4.82
CA HIS A 354 2.29 15.88 -6.26
C HIS A 354 3.08 17.13 -6.69
N THR A 355 3.86 17.71 -5.78
CA THR A 355 4.70 18.90 -6.05
C THR A 355 5.86 18.63 -7.02
N ASP A 356 6.21 17.38 -7.25
CA ASP A 356 7.26 16.97 -8.19
C ASP A 356 6.76 16.89 -9.66
N LEU A 357 5.46 17.08 -9.89
CA LEU A 357 4.86 17.11 -11.22
C LEU A 357 4.77 18.53 -11.77
N THR A 358 4.88 18.67 -13.10
CA THR A 358 4.62 19.95 -13.76
C THR A 358 3.12 20.28 -13.77
N ALA A 359 2.75 21.53 -14.07
CA ALA A 359 1.35 21.93 -14.17
C ALA A 359 0.62 21.13 -15.28
N GLU A 360 1.30 20.87 -16.39
CA GLU A 360 0.80 20.07 -17.52
C GLU A 360 0.54 18.64 -17.08
N GLU A 361 1.50 18.01 -16.40
CA GLU A 361 1.36 16.65 -15.88
C GLU A 361 0.22 16.53 -14.85
N CYS A 362 0.06 17.53 -13.98
CA CYS A 362 -1.07 17.59 -13.06
C CYS A 362 -2.40 17.67 -13.81
N ALA A 363 -2.49 18.54 -14.85
CA ALA A 363 -3.70 18.70 -15.64
C ALA A 363 -4.09 17.41 -16.40
N GLU A 364 -3.11 16.73 -17.01
CA GLU A 364 -3.31 15.44 -17.70
C GLU A 364 -3.84 14.34 -16.76
N LYS A 365 -3.46 14.39 -15.49
CA LYS A 365 -3.91 13.45 -14.45
C LYS A 365 -5.20 13.89 -13.75
N GLY A 366 -5.78 15.03 -14.09
CA GLY A 366 -6.95 15.60 -13.41
C GLY A 366 -6.67 16.09 -11.99
N ILE A 367 -5.40 16.33 -11.65
CA ILE A 367 -4.98 16.91 -10.36
C ILE A 367 -5.02 18.42 -10.48
N THR A 368 -6.12 19.02 -10.04
CA THR A 368 -6.35 20.46 -10.12
C THR A 368 -6.19 21.13 -8.76
N ASP A 369 -6.14 22.46 -8.76
CA ASP A 369 -6.15 23.28 -7.55
C ASP A 369 -7.51 23.30 -6.82
N CYS A 370 -8.51 22.65 -7.40
CA CYS A 370 -9.82 22.43 -6.77
C CYS A 370 -9.94 21.04 -6.12
N LEU A 371 -8.97 20.13 -6.34
CA LEU A 371 -9.04 18.76 -5.88
C LEU A 371 -8.53 18.63 -4.43
N LEU A 372 -9.33 18.02 -3.58
CA LEU A 372 -9.02 17.65 -2.22
C LEU A 372 -9.05 16.13 -2.06
N ARG A 373 -8.13 15.57 -1.28
CA ARG A 373 -8.13 14.15 -0.92
C ARG A 373 -8.41 14.01 0.58
N PHE A 374 -9.37 13.17 0.92
CA PHE A 374 -9.81 12.92 2.28
C PHE A 374 -9.57 11.46 2.68
N SER A 375 -8.77 11.26 3.71
CA SER A 375 -8.59 9.98 4.39
C SER A 375 -9.50 9.94 5.60
N THR A 376 -10.56 9.16 5.52
CA THR A 376 -11.48 9.03 6.66
C THR A 376 -10.82 8.25 7.79
N GLY A 377 -10.90 8.75 9.00
CA GLY A 377 -10.52 8.04 10.22
C GLY A 377 -11.65 7.17 10.75
N ILE A 378 -11.54 6.80 12.02
CA ILE A 378 -12.53 5.95 12.71
C ILE A 378 -13.38 6.71 13.72
N GLU A 379 -13.37 8.03 13.69
CA GLU A 379 -14.21 8.90 14.51
C GLU A 379 -15.71 8.65 14.25
N ALA A 380 -16.56 9.21 15.08
CA ALA A 380 -18.00 9.19 14.82
C ALA A 380 -18.34 9.88 13.49
N THR A 381 -19.05 9.21 12.62
CA THR A 381 -19.39 9.70 11.26
C THR A 381 -20.03 11.09 11.30
N GLN A 382 -20.92 11.34 12.26
CA GLN A 382 -21.65 12.62 12.35
C GLN A 382 -20.70 13.77 12.71
N ASP A 383 -19.73 13.56 13.60
CA ASP A 383 -18.77 14.60 13.98
C ASP A 383 -17.91 15.03 12.80
N LEU A 384 -17.52 14.08 11.92
CA LEU A 384 -16.78 14.37 10.69
C LEU A 384 -17.63 15.16 9.68
N ILE A 385 -18.91 14.80 9.53
CA ILE A 385 -19.84 15.52 8.67
C ILE A 385 -20.08 16.94 9.21
N ASP A 386 -20.24 17.10 10.51
CA ASP A 386 -20.49 18.39 11.15
C ASP A 386 -19.25 19.31 11.00
N ASP A 387 -18.04 18.75 11.11
CA ASP A 387 -16.80 19.51 10.91
C ASP A 387 -16.67 19.99 9.44
N LEU A 388 -16.94 19.11 8.46
CA LEU A 388 -17.01 19.52 7.06
C LEU A 388 -18.12 20.55 6.81
N ALA A 389 -19.30 20.34 7.37
CA ALA A 389 -20.44 21.23 7.16
C ALA A 389 -20.17 22.66 7.66
N GLN A 390 -19.56 22.79 8.85
CA GLN A 390 -19.18 24.11 9.37
C GLN A 390 -18.08 24.77 8.52
N ALA A 391 -17.12 24.00 7.98
CA ALA A 391 -16.08 24.51 7.09
C ALA A 391 -16.68 24.98 5.77
N PHE A 392 -17.57 24.20 5.13
CA PHE A 392 -18.28 24.60 3.91
C PHE A 392 -19.19 25.83 4.12
N ALA A 393 -19.86 25.93 5.27
CA ALA A 393 -20.73 27.07 5.59
C ALA A 393 -19.94 28.38 5.81
N ALA A 394 -18.69 28.30 6.18
CA ALA A 394 -17.80 29.45 6.37
C ALA A 394 -17.20 29.99 5.07
N VAL A 395 -17.29 29.25 3.96
CA VAL A 395 -16.77 29.65 2.64
C VAL A 395 -17.55 30.88 2.13
N LYS A 396 -16.83 31.93 1.79
CA LYS A 396 -17.40 33.23 1.31
C LYS A 396 -17.61 33.20 -0.18
#